data_cbc2952d818c810f028637dc6938ac35
#
_entry.id   cbc2952d818c810f028637dc6938ac35
#
_cell.length_a   1.000
_cell.length_b   1.000
_cell.length_c   1.000
_cell.angle_alpha   90.00
_cell.angle_beta   90.00
_cell.angle_gamma   90.00
#
_symmetry.space_group_name_H-M   'P 1'
#
loop_
_entity.id
_entity.type
_entity.pdbx_description
1 polymer ?
#
loop_
_entity_poly.entity_id
_entity_poly.type
_entity_poly.pdbx_seq_one_letter_code
_entity_poly.pdbx_strand_id
1 'polypeptide(L)'
;LPAGGAYCASKSALTTFAESLYFDMKRSNVRVSVVHPGFIKTPMTDQNDFPMPMIKSPEFAADEMFKGLTQSNAFEIHFPKQFTFIMKILKIMPNWLYLKLIKKGMKLMGR
;
A
#
# COMPACT_ATOMS: atom_id res chain seq x y z
N LEU A 1 0.84 -4.00 9.92
CA LEU A 1 2.24 -4.17 10.36
C LEU A 1 2.38 -3.79 11.83
N PRO A 2 3.38 -4.36 12.52
CA PRO A 2 3.61 -4.02 13.94
C PRO A 2 3.84 -2.53 14.14
N ALA A 3 3.37 -2.00 15.28
CA ALA A 3 3.50 -0.61 15.71
C ALA A 3 2.78 0.41 14.81
N GLY A 4 2.01 -0.05 13.83
CA GLY A 4 1.29 0.84 12.93
C GLY A 4 -0.19 0.52 12.82
N GLY A 5 -0.81 -0.08 13.86
CA GLY A 5 -2.17 -0.58 13.77
C GLY A 5 -3.22 0.47 13.41
N ALA A 6 -3.18 1.63 14.06
CA ALA A 6 -4.14 2.70 13.78
C ALA A 6 -3.97 3.26 12.36
N TYR A 7 -2.72 3.46 11.94
CA TYR A 7 -2.42 3.93 10.59
C TYR A 7 -2.88 2.91 9.54
N CYS A 8 -2.54 1.64 9.71
CA CYS A 8 -2.93 0.58 8.79
C CYS A 8 -4.45 0.42 8.71
N ALA A 9 -5.13 0.52 9.86
CA ALA A 9 -6.59 0.46 9.91
C ALA A 9 -7.22 1.61 9.14
N SER A 10 -6.69 2.83 9.28
CA SER A 10 -7.21 4.00 8.55
C SER A 10 -7.01 3.86 7.05
N LYS A 11 -5.88 3.32 6.62
CA LYS A 11 -5.61 3.09 5.19
C LYS A 11 -6.51 1.99 4.61
N SER A 12 -6.76 0.93 5.37
CA SER A 12 -7.70 -0.12 4.96
C SER A 12 -9.12 0.40 4.84
N ALA A 13 -9.54 1.27 5.77
CA ALA A 13 -10.85 1.91 5.71
C ALA A 13 -10.99 2.77 4.47
N LEU A 14 -9.94 3.51 4.12
CA LEU A 14 -9.93 4.33 2.91
C LEU A 14 -10.09 3.48 1.65
N THR A 15 -9.43 2.34 1.58
CA THR A 15 -9.53 1.42 0.45
C THR A 15 -10.96 0.87 0.32
N THR A 16 -11.56 0.46 1.43
CA THR A 16 -12.94 -0.04 1.45
C THR A 16 -13.92 1.06 1.00
N PHE A 17 -13.70 2.28 1.46
CA PHE A 17 -14.51 3.43 1.04
C PHE A 17 -14.38 3.67 -0.47
N ALA A 18 -13.14 3.61 -1.00
CA ALA A 18 -12.90 3.80 -2.42
C ALA A 18 -13.58 2.71 -3.28
N GLU A 19 -13.61 1.48 -2.80
CA GLU A 19 -14.31 0.39 -3.48
C GLU A 19 -15.82 0.69 -3.60
N SER A 20 -16.42 1.14 -2.50
CA SER A 20 -17.82 1.52 -2.51
C SER A 20 -18.08 2.69 -3.46
N LEU A 21 -17.22 3.71 -3.39
CA LEU A 21 -17.32 4.89 -4.22
C LEU A 21 -17.15 4.56 -5.72
N TYR A 22 -16.33 3.57 -6.03
CA TYR A 22 -16.13 3.11 -7.40
C TYR A 22 -17.47 2.71 -8.05
N PHE A 23 -18.27 1.94 -7.33
CA PHE A 23 -19.55 1.51 -7.85
C PHE A 23 -20.57 2.64 -7.89
N ASP A 24 -20.59 3.49 -6.86
CA ASP A 24 -21.53 4.61 -6.79
C ASP A 24 -21.29 5.61 -7.94
N MET A 25 -20.04 5.88 -8.25
CA MET A 25 -19.67 6.86 -9.28
C MET A 25 -19.78 6.31 -10.70
N LYS A 26 -19.88 5.00 -10.86
CA LYS A 26 -19.99 4.40 -12.17
C LYS A 26 -21.23 4.89 -12.93
N ARG A 27 -22.30 5.18 -12.21
CA ARG A 27 -23.54 5.71 -12.79
C ARG A 27 -23.34 7.09 -13.39
N SER A 28 -22.43 7.88 -12.85
CA SER A 28 -22.13 9.24 -13.30
C SER A 28 -20.99 9.26 -14.31
N ASN A 29 -20.53 8.10 -14.75
CA ASN A 29 -19.38 7.96 -15.67
C ASN A 29 -18.12 8.61 -15.12
N VAL A 30 -17.93 8.54 -13.80
CA VAL A 30 -16.73 9.04 -13.10
C VAL A 30 -15.88 7.85 -12.70
N ARG A 31 -14.62 7.88 -13.10
CA ARG A 31 -13.66 6.84 -12.74
C ARG A 31 -13.06 7.11 -11.38
N VAL A 32 -13.05 6.10 -10.53
CA VAL A 32 -12.43 6.15 -9.22
C VAL A 32 -11.28 5.15 -9.20
N SER A 33 -10.14 5.58 -8.72
CA SER A 33 -8.96 4.72 -8.54
C SER A 33 -8.39 4.95 -7.15
N VAL A 34 -7.77 3.91 -6.60
CA VAL A 34 -7.06 4.00 -5.33
C VAL A 34 -5.57 3.76 -5.58
N VAL A 35 -4.74 4.55 -4.93
CA VAL A 35 -3.29 4.46 -5.07
C VAL A 35 -2.71 3.87 -3.80
N HIS A 36 -1.95 2.79 -3.95
CA HIS A 36 -1.23 2.13 -2.86
C HIS A 36 0.27 2.26 -3.09
N PRO A 37 0.90 3.33 -2.64
CA PRO A 37 2.36 3.46 -2.76
C PRO A 37 3.06 2.61 -1.71
N GLY A 38 4.26 2.14 -2.05
CA GLY A 38 5.17 1.58 -1.07
C GLY A 38 5.87 2.69 -0.30
N PHE A 39 7.10 2.46 0.14
CA PHE A 39 7.86 3.48 0.83
C PHE A 39 8.39 4.53 -0.14
N ILE A 40 8.06 5.78 0.12
CA ILE A 40 8.50 6.92 -0.68
C ILE A 40 9.34 7.82 0.22
N LYS A 41 10.48 8.27 -0.29
CA LYS A 41 11.37 9.14 0.47
C LYS A 41 10.76 10.54 0.58
N THR A 42 10.34 10.89 1.78
CA THR A 42 9.73 12.17 2.12
C THR A 42 10.24 12.60 3.49
N PRO A 43 10.05 13.87 3.89
CA PRO A 43 10.39 14.27 5.27
C PRO A 43 9.70 13.40 6.32
N MET A 44 8.49 12.93 6.04
CA MET A 44 7.77 12.07 6.97
C MET A 44 8.42 10.69 7.10
N THR A 45 8.88 10.08 5.99
CA THR A 45 9.56 8.78 6.04
C THR A 45 10.98 8.90 6.58
N ASP A 46 11.63 10.05 6.43
CA ASP A 46 12.96 10.30 7.00
C ASP A 46 12.97 10.25 8.53
N GLN A 47 11.80 10.40 9.18
CA GLN A 47 11.67 10.31 10.62
C GLN A 47 11.52 8.87 11.13
N ASN A 48 11.36 7.92 10.24
CA ASN A 48 11.20 6.51 10.60
C ASN A 48 12.55 5.89 10.97
N ASP A 49 12.54 5.08 12.03
CA ASP A 49 13.73 4.38 12.52
C ASP A 49 13.75 2.90 12.16
N PHE A 50 12.85 2.47 11.27
CA PHE A 50 12.75 1.08 10.85
C PHE A 50 13.14 0.92 9.37
N PRO A 51 13.53 -0.29 8.94
CA PRO A 51 13.85 -0.54 7.54
C PRO A 51 12.68 -0.28 6.62
N MET A 52 12.96 0.40 5.50
CA MET A 52 11.96 0.68 4.47
C MET A 52 12.45 0.06 3.16
N PRO A 53 12.14 -1.23 2.93
CA PRO A 53 12.61 -1.92 1.72
C PRO A 53 12.03 -1.30 0.46
N MET A 54 12.85 -1.23 -0.59
CA MET A 54 12.45 -0.72 -1.90
C MET A 54 11.93 0.72 -1.85
N ILE A 55 12.51 1.56 -0.97
CA ILE A 55 12.14 2.97 -0.90
C ILE A 55 12.43 3.64 -2.26
N LYS A 56 11.47 4.46 -2.71
CA LYS A 56 11.55 5.13 -4.00
C LYS A 56 11.47 6.64 -3.84
N SER A 57 11.90 7.37 -4.87
CA SER A 57 11.86 8.83 -4.88
C SER A 57 10.43 9.34 -5.09
N PRO A 58 10.14 10.60 -4.68
CA PRO A 58 8.86 11.22 -5.01
C PRO A 58 8.60 11.31 -6.51
N GLU A 59 9.64 11.49 -7.31
CA GLU A 59 9.54 11.57 -8.77
C GLU A 59 9.07 10.23 -9.36
N PHE A 60 9.60 9.13 -8.84
CA PHE A 60 9.15 7.80 -9.25
C PHE A 60 7.66 7.61 -8.92
N ALA A 61 7.25 8.02 -7.71
CA ALA A 61 5.86 7.90 -7.28
C ALA A 61 4.93 8.71 -8.18
N ALA A 62 5.31 9.96 -8.46
CA ALA A 62 4.51 10.83 -9.32
C ALA A 62 4.35 10.25 -10.73
N ASP A 63 5.43 9.71 -11.29
CA ASP A 63 5.43 9.10 -12.62
C ASP A 63 4.52 7.87 -12.67
N GLU A 64 4.61 7.01 -11.67
CA GLU A 64 3.78 5.81 -11.59
C GLU A 64 2.29 6.15 -11.39
N MET A 65 1.98 7.17 -10.59
CA MET A 65 0.61 7.65 -10.43
C MET A 65 0.06 8.19 -11.75
N PHE A 66 0.86 9.00 -12.44
CA PHE A 66 0.44 9.58 -13.71
C PHE A 66 0.18 8.49 -14.75
N LYS A 67 1.07 7.51 -14.86
CA LYS A 67 0.90 6.39 -15.77
C LYS A 67 -0.35 5.57 -15.44
N GLY A 68 -0.56 5.29 -14.16
CA GLY A 68 -1.71 4.52 -13.72
C GLY A 68 -3.02 5.22 -14.03
N LEU A 69 -3.07 6.54 -13.86
CA LEU A 69 -4.28 7.33 -14.09
C LEU A 69 -4.56 7.58 -15.57
N THR A 70 -3.53 7.69 -16.40
CA THR A 70 -3.69 8.08 -17.80
C THR A 70 -3.61 6.93 -18.80
N GLN A 71 -2.86 5.87 -18.47
CA GLN A 71 -2.57 4.78 -19.40
C GLN A 71 -3.27 3.48 -19.02
N SER A 72 -4.03 3.46 -17.96
CA SER A 72 -4.73 2.26 -17.51
C SER A 72 -6.09 2.62 -16.94
N ASN A 73 -7.02 1.65 -16.98
CA ASN A 73 -8.34 1.77 -16.36
C ASN A 73 -8.40 0.99 -15.04
N ALA A 74 -7.24 0.65 -14.47
CA ALA A 74 -7.18 -0.13 -13.25
C ALA A 74 -7.78 0.66 -12.08
N PHE A 75 -8.58 -0.01 -11.26
CA PHE A 75 -9.05 0.56 -10.00
C PHE A 75 -7.90 0.79 -9.05
N GLU A 76 -6.98 -0.17 -8.94
CA GLU A 76 -5.88 -0.10 -8.01
C GLU A 76 -4.58 0.22 -8.74
N ILE A 77 -3.91 1.26 -8.28
CA ILE A 77 -2.59 1.68 -8.78
C ILE A 77 -1.60 1.45 -7.64
N HIS A 78 -0.66 0.54 -7.83
CA HIS A 78 0.31 0.20 -6.79
C HIS A 78 1.72 0.13 -7.34
N PHE A 79 2.68 0.54 -6.54
CA PHE A 79 4.11 0.57 -6.88
C PHE A 79 4.97 0.67 -5.62
N PRO A 80 6.21 0.19 -5.63
CA PRO A 80 6.78 -0.67 -6.66
C PRO A 80 6.10 -2.04 -6.62
N LYS A 81 5.90 -2.64 -7.78
CA LYS A 81 5.06 -3.85 -7.88
C LYS A 81 5.63 -5.03 -7.09
N GLN A 82 6.93 -5.19 -7.05
CA GLN A 82 7.56 -6.26 -6.29
C GLN A 82 7.17 -6.21 -4.81
N PHE A 83 7.27 -5.01 -4.22
CA PHE A 83 6.91 -4.80 -2.82
C PHE A 83 5.42 -5.01 -2.58
N THR A 84 4.58 -4.43 -3.42
CA THR A 84 3.13 -4.49 -3.23
C THR A 84 2.58 -5.90 -3.45
N PHE A 85 3.14 -6.68 -4.37
CA PHE A 85 2.76 -8.08 -4.53
C PHE A 85 3.09 -8.90 -3.29
N ILE A 86 4.26 -8.68 -2.67
CA ILE A 86 4.63 -9.34 -1.42
C ILE A 86 3.61 -9.01 -0.34
N MET A 87 3.23 -7.73 -0.22
CA MET A 87 2.24 -7.30 0.77
C MET A 87 0.86 -7.92 0.52
N LYS A 88 0.47 -8.06 -0.74
CA LYS A 88 -0.80 -8.72 -1.09
C LYS A 88 -0.80 -10.20 -0.72
N ILE A 89 0.29 -10.90 -0.96
CA ILE A 89 0.44 -12.30 -0.59
C ILE A 89 0.30 -12.44 0.93
N LEU A 90 0.96 -11.59 1.70
CA LEU A 90 0.85 -11.59 3.16
C LEU A 90 -0.59 -11.37 3.62
N LYS A 91 -1.33 -10.55 2.91
CA LYS A 91 -2.71 -10.21 3.28
C LYS A 91 -3.70 -11.36 3.09
N ILE A 92 -3.46 -12.25 2.12
CA ILE A 92 -4.35 -13.39 1.87
C ILE A 92 -3.97 -14.63 2.67
N MET A 93 -2.87 -14.60 3.42
CA MET A 93 -2.46 -15.71 4.26
C MET A 93 -3.43 -15.94 5.41
N PRO A 94 -3.60 -17.21 5.87
CA PRO A 94 -4.29 -17.46 7.13
C PRO A 94 -3.61 -16.72 8.28
N ASN A 95 -4.40 -16.27 9.26
CA ASN A 95 -3.88 -15.47 10.36
C ASN A 95 -2.73 -16.15 11.09
N TRP A 96 -2.81 -17.46 11.33
CA TRP A 96 -1.76 -18.19 12.04
C TRP A 96 -0.42 -18.14 11.31
N LEU A 97 -0.45 -18.27 9.97
CA LEU A 97 0.76 -18.21 9.15
C LEU A 97 1.31 -16.78 9.09
N TYR A 98 0.43 -15.81 8.89
CA TYR A 98 0.80 -14.40 8.85
C TYR A 98 1.48 -13.97 10.15
N LEU A 99 0.86 -14.27 11.28
CA LEU A 99 1.39 -13.89 12.59
C LEU A 99 2.74 -14.55 12.86
N LYS A 100 2.88 -15.83 12.46
CA LYS A 100 4.15 -16.54 12.62
C LYS A 100 5.28 -15.90 11.79
N LEU A 101 5.00 -15.54 10.55
CA LEU A 101 6.01 -14.93 9.67
C LEU A 101 6.39 -13.53 10.16
N ILE A 102 5.44 -12.72 10.59
CA ILE A 102 5.71 -11.38 11.10
C ILE A 102 6.53 -11.46 12.38
N LYS A 103 6.21 -12.40 13.28
CA LYS A 103 6.96 -12.61 14.51
C LYS A 103 8.42 -12.98 14.20
N LYS A 104 8.65 -13.87 13.24
CA LYS A 104 9.99 -14.25 12.81
C LYS A 104 10.74 -13.07 12.21
N GLY A 105 10.07 -12.26 11.38
CA GLY A 105 10.66 -11.05 10.80
C GLY A 105 11.05 -10.04 11.86
N MET A 106 10.20 -9.82 12.86
CA MET A 106 10.51 -8.91 13.98
C MET A 106 11.73 -9.39 14.75
N LYS A 107 11.82 -10.68 15.01
CA LYS A 107 12.97 -11.26 15.73
C LYS A 107 14.27 -11.06 14.95
N LEU A 108 14.23 -11.23 13.63
CA LEU A 108 15.39 -11.00 12.77
C LEU A 108 15.81 -9.55 12.72
N MET A 109 14.87 -8.62 12.90
CA MET A 109 15.13 -7.17 12.91
C MET A 109 15.44 -6.63 14.32
N GLY A 110 15.54 -7.49 15.33
CA GLY A 110 15.83 -7.07 16.70
C GLY A 110 14.67 -6.44 17.44
N ARG A 111 13.46 -6.75 17.05
CA ARG A 111 12.24 -6.20 17.67
C ARG A 111 11.45 -7.21 18.46
#